data_6705c05e7cb26c91b6c615edcc2b42fe
#
_entry.id   6705c05e7cb26c91b6c615edcc2b42fe
#
_cell.length_a   1.000
_cell.length_b   1.000
_cell.length_c   1.000
_cell.angle_alpha   90.00
_cell.angle_beta   90.00
_cell.angle_gamma   90.00
#
_symmetry.space_group_name_H-M   'P 1'
#
loop_
_entity.id
_entity.type
_entity.pdbx_description
1 polymer ?
#
loop_
_entity_poly.entity_id
_entity_poly.type
_entity_poly.pdbx_seq_one_letter_code
_entity_poly.pdbx_strand_id
1 'polypeptide(L)'
;MMGVVVVDRLTDWPIRVPDVEVVTAWTYLNDDAFVKPRRARVYNLCRSFSYQSIGYYVSLLASARGHAALPDVTTIQDLKLADSPRIVNDEVDDLINQSLAKLGSEHYTLNIYFSRCMAKRHERLARALFDLFPAPLLQVEFVHREGNWRVDAVAALALGEVPEGHLEFLLEAASDYFLRKRAPRIKRESARYDLAILVNPKEAEPPSNAQALKRFEKAAVDLGFDVEFLDKGDYGHVAEFDALFIRETTAVNHHTYRFARRAAREGLVVLDDPLSILRAANKVFLAQVMTRQRIPQPETLIVHRGNVSQIARDLGFPCVLKQPDSQFSKGVIKVESEAELKRQTEAMARALKVRGLMNVQYAVKDGEIFVLEVNPRASRTVPFVAKATGV
;
A
#
# COMPACT_ATOMS: atom_id res chain seq x y z
N MET A 1 -19.50 7.93 -7.21
CA MET A 1 -19.93 6.94 -6.18
C MET A 1 -20.72 7.70 -5.12
N MET A 2 -21.87 7.18 -4.68
CA MET A 2 -22.72 7.82 -3.69
C MET A 2 -22.19 7.52 -2.28
N GLY A 3 -22.09 8.55 -1.43
CA GLY A 3 -21.75 8.36 -0.02
C GLY A 3 -22.99 8.01 0.79
N VAL A 4 -22.92 6.98 1.64
CA VAL A 4 -23.98 6.59 2.57
C VAL A 4 -23.41 6.53 3.96
N VAL A 5 -23.87 7.39 4.86
CA VAL A 5 -23.55 7.33 6.29
C VAL A 5 -24.63 6.49 6.97
N VAL A 6 -24.21 5.44 7.65
CA VAL A 6 -25.10 4.51 8.35
C VAL A 6 -24.92 4.66 9.86
N VAL A 7 -25.97 4.97 10.57
CA VAL A 7 -26.02 5.18 12.02
C VAL A 7 -27.13 4.35 12.67
N ASP A 8 -27.10 4.14 13.97
CA ASP A 8 -28.21 3.46 14.67
C ASP A 8 -29.46 4.34 14.73
N ARG A 9 -29.29 5.64 14.97
CA ARG A 9 -30.37 6.63 15.00
C ARG A 9 -29.97 7.86 14.22
N LEU A 10 -30.88 8.46 13.45
CA LEU A 10 -30.61 9.70 12.71
C LEU A 10 -30.15 10.86 13.61
N THR A 11 -30.56 10.86 14.87
CA THR A 11 -30.16 11.84 15.89
C THR A 11 -28.69 11.72 16.30
N ASP A 12 -28.06 10.56 16.05
CA ASP A 12 -26.65 10.34 16.35
C ASP A 12 -25.72 11.07 15.34
N TRP A 13 -26.29 11.52 14.22
CA TRP A 13 -25.54 12.21 13.16
C TRP A 13 -26.28 13.48 12.68
N PRO A 14 -26.02 14.63 13.29
CA PRO A 14 -26.72 15.87 13.00
C PRO A 14 -26.26 16.57 11.71
N ILE A 15 -25.16 16.12 11.09
CA ILE A 15 -24.61 16.76 9.90
C ILE A 15 -25.36 16.30 8.64
N ARG A 16 -25.71 17.26 7.78
CA ARG A 16 -26.15 17.01 6.42
C ARG A 16 -25.11 17.52 5.44
N VAL A 17 -24.61 16.65 4.61
CA VAL A 17 -23.62 16.96 3.59
C VAL A 17 -24.24 16.69 2.22
N PRO A 18 -24.09 17.58 1.24
CA PRO A 18 -24.52 17.33 -0.12
C PRO A 18 -23.93 16.03 -0.66
N ASP A 19 -24.71 15.28 -1.44
CA ASP A 19 -24.32 14.01 -2.07
C ASP A 19 -23.96 12.87 -1.09
N VAL A 20 -24.27 13.01 0.20
CA VAL A 20 -24.14 11.96 1.22
C VAL A 20 -25.50 11.68 1.83
N GLU A 21 -25.99 10.46 1.62
CA GLU A 21 -27.25 10.00 2.21
C GLU A 21 -26.99 9.51 3.64
N VAL A 22 -27.80 9.97 4.61
CA VAL A 22 -27.73 9.50 5.99
C VAL A 22 -28.93 8.62 6.27
N VAL A 23 -28.69 7.38 6.65
CA VAL A 23 -29.75 6.39 6.90
C VAL A 23 -29.52 5.66 8.21
N THR A 24 -30.59 5.08 8.75
CA THR A 24 -30.44 4.16 9.89
C THR A 24 -29.89 2.81 9.42
N ALA A 25 -29.23 2.10 10.32
CA ALA A 25 -28.75 0.75 10.03
C ALA A 25 -29.91 -0.17 9.59
N TRP A 26 -31.08 -0.07 10.23
CA TRP A 26 -32.26 -0.83 9.83
C TRP A 26 -32.75 -0.50 8.42
N THR A 27 -32.78 0.77 8.05
CA THR A 27 -33.10 1.18 6.68
C THR A 27 -32.10 0.61 5.71
N TYR A 28 -30.80 0.76 5.98
CA TYR A 28 -29.75 0.24 5.12
C TYR A 28 -29.87 -1.29 4.95
N LEU A 29 -30.17 -2.04 6.00
CA LEU A 29 -30.25 -3.49 5.95
C LEU A 29 -31.47 -4.03 5.20
N ASN A 30 -32.63 -3.36 5.30
CA ASN A 30 -33.93 -3.89 4.87
C ASN A 30 -34.50 -3.23 3.61
N ASP A 31 -34.03 -2.05 3.20
CA ASP A 31 -34.59 -1.35 2.05
C ASP A 31 -33.98 -1.89 0.74
N ASP A 32 -34.87 -2.31 -0.16
CA ASP A 32 -34.51 -2.83 -1.49
C ASP A 32 -33.74 -1.82 -2.35
N ALA A 33 -33.83 -0.53 -2.05
CA ALA A 33 -33.05 0.50 -2.73
C ALA A 33 -31.55 0.28 -2.60
N PHE A 34 -31.08 -0.31 -1.48
CA PHE A 34 -29.68 -0.64 -1.25
C PHE A 34 -29.28 -2.03 -1.76
N VAL A 35 -30.23 -2.88 -2.15
CA VAL A 35 -29.99 -4.20 -2.73
C VAL A 35 -29.77 -4.08 -4.25
N LYS A 36 -30.36 -3.07 -4.88
CA LYS A 36 -30.22 -2.85 -6.34
C LYS A 36 -28.76 -2.54 -6.69
N PRO A 37 -28.27 -3.03 -7.84
CA PRO A 37 -26.91 -2.78 -8.30
C PRO A 37 -26.63 -1.27 -8.40
N ARG A 38 -25.97 -0.72 -7.41
CA ARG A 38 -25.48 0.65 -7.43
C ARG A 38 -24.21 0.71 -6.60
N ARG A 39 -23.23 1.48 -7.04
CA ARG A 39 -22.00 1.66 -6.26
C ARG A 39 -22.22 2.70 -5.17
N ALA A 40 -21.96 2.29 -3.94
CA ALA A 40 -22.02 3.16 -2.79
C ALA A 40 -20.80 2.98 -1.89
N ARG A 41 -20.36 4.05 -1.26
CA ARG A 41 -19.41 4.02 -0.16
C ARG A 41 -20.18 4.16 1.14
N VAL A 42 -20.07 3.14 1.98
CA VAL A 42 -20.81 3.06 3.24
C VAL A 42 -19.88 3.44 4.39
N TYR A 43 -20.13 4.57 5.01
CA TYR A 43 -19.46 4.99 6.24
C TYR A 43 -20.29 4.45 7.41
N ASN A 44 -19.82 3.36 7.97
CA ASN A 44 -20.48 2.68 9.07
C ASN A 44 -20.12 3.37 10.40
N LEU A 45 -21.04 4.13 10.94
CA LEU A 45 -20.94 4.85 12.21
C LEU A 45 -21.89 4.26 13.25
N CYS A 46 -22.20 2.97 13.18
CA CYS A 46 -23.00 2.30 14.19
C CYS A 46 -22.30 2.28 15.55
N ARG A 47 -23.09 2.12 16.61
CA ARG A 47 -22.64 2.15 18.01
C ARG A 47 -21.88 0.92 18.46
N SER A 48 -21.81 -0.13 17.64
CA SER A 48 -21.09 -1.36 17.97
C SER A 48 -20.67 -2.12 16.72
N PHE A 49 -19.41 -2.60 16.72
CA PHE A 49 -18.85 -3.52 15.73
C PHE A 49 -18.63 -4.94 16.31
N SER A 50 -19.27 -5.26 17.45
CA SER A 50 -19.21 -6.59 18.02
C SER A 50 -19.74 -7.63 17.03
N TYR A 51 -19.24 -8.86 17.10
CA TYR A 51 -19.73 -9.94 16.26
C TYR A 51 -21.26 -10.08 16.39
N GLN A 52 -21.95 -10.18 15.27
CA GLN A 52 -23.40 -10.22 15.16
C GLN A 52 -24.13 -8.93 15.62
N SER A 53 -23.45 -7.83 15.91
CA SER A 53 -24.10 -6.54 16.11
C SER A 53 -24.66 -5.99 14.80
N ILE A 54 -25.55 -5.00 14.91
CA ILE A 54 -26.14 -4.35 13.72
C ILE A 54 -25.07 -3.70 12.84
N GLY A 55 -24.06 -3.04 13.44
CA GLY A 55 -22.96 -2.45 12.70
C GLY A 55 -22.06 -3.49 12.02
N TYR A 56 -21.86 -4.67 12.64
CA TYR A 56 -21.20 -5.78 11.98
C TYR A 56 -21.94 -6.20 10.69
N TYR A 57 -23.28 -6.35 10.77
CA TYR A 57 -24.07 -6.71 9.61
C TYR A 57 -24.13 -5.60 8.55
N VAL A 58 -24.08 -4.34 8.91
CA VAL A 58 -23.97 -3.23 7.94
C VAL A 58 -22.74 -3.41 7.07
N SER A 59 -21.55 -3.62 7.66
CA SER A 59 -20.32 -3.85 6.90
C SER A 59 -20.35 -5.14 6.10
N LEU A 60 -20.90 -6.22 6.66
CA LEU A 60 -21.02 -7.52 6.01
C LEU A 60 -21.91 -7.45 4.75
N LEU A 61 -23.12 -6.87 4.89
CA LEU A 61 -24.05 -6.75 3.77
C LEU A 61 -23.62 -5.69 2.76
N ALA A 62 -22.86 -4.67 3.15
CA ALA A 62 -22.23 -3.76 2.22
C ALA A 62 -21.32 -4.52 1.26
N SER A 63 -20.47 -5.40 1.78
CA SER A 63 -19.59 -6.25 0.96
C SER A 63 -20.40 -7.16 0.02
N ALA A 64 -21.46 -7.80 0.52
CA ALA A 64 -22.33 -8.67 -0.30
C ALA A 64 -23.07 -7.91 -1.41
N ARG A 65 -23.34 -6.62 -1.23
CA ARG A 65 -24.00 -5.72 -2.20
C ARG A 65 -23.04 -5.06 -3.16
N GLY A 66 -21.72 -5.32 -3.06
CA GLY A 66 -20.68 -4.65 -3.85
C GLY A 66 -20.47 -3.18 -3.45
N HIS A 67 -20.85 -2.80 -2.25
CA HIS A 67 -20.58 -1.50 -1.67
C HIS A 67 -19.23 -1.52 -0.94
N ALA A 68 -18.48 -0.42 -0.99
CA ALA A 68 -17.25 -0.25 -0.22
C ALA A 68 -17.59 0.23 1.20
N ALA A 69 -17.48 -0.64 2.21
CA ALA A 69 -17.72 -0.28 3.61
C ALA A 69 -16.45 0.26 4.29
N LEU A 70 -16.61 1.22 5.18
CA LEU A 70 -15.59 1.79 6.07
C LEU A 70 -16.14 1.85 7.50
N PRO A 71 -15.61 1.03 8.43
CA PRO A 71 -14.70 -0.08 8.21
C PRO A 71 -15.39 -1.26 7.52
N ASP A 72 -14.64 -2.05 6.75
CA ASP A 72 -15.11 -3.33 6.26
C ASP A 72 -14.99 -4.43 7.34
N VAL A 73 -15.60 -5.61 7.10
CA VAL A 73 -15.58 -6.70 8.07
C VAL A 73 -14.17 -7.22 8.33
N THR A 74 -13.32 -7.25 7.30
CA THR A 74 -11.92 -7.68 7.44
C THR A 74 -11.16 -6.73 8.35
N THR A 75 -11.30 -5.42 8.11
CA THR A 75 -10.71 -4.38 8.97
C THR A 75 -11.21 -4.49 10.41
N ILE A 76 -12.51 -4.69 10.63
CA ILE A 76 -13.09 -4.89 11.97
C ILE A 76 -12.46 -6.10 12.68
N GLN A 77 -12.27 -7.21 11.96
CA GLN A 77 -11.69 -8.43 12.55
C GLN A 77 -10.19 -8.31 12.76
N ASP A 78 -9.46 -7.81 11.77
CA ASP A 78 -8.01 -7.63 11.85
C ASP A 78 -7.62 -6.73 13.03
N LEU A 79 -8.36 -5.63 13.25
CA LEU A 79 -8.13 -4.73 14.37
C LEU A 79 -8.47 -5.36 15.74
N LYS A 80 -9.38 -6.35 15.79
CA LYS A 80 -9.71 -7.07 17.04
C LYS A 80 -8.71 -8.17 17.39
N LEU A 81 -8.07 -8.77 16.37
CA LEU A 81 -7.14 -9.88 16.54
C LEU A 81 -5.68 -9.42 16.73
N ALA A 82 -5.41 -8.14 16.60
CA ALA A 82 -4.07 -7.60 16.69
C ALA A 82 -3.60 -7.48 18.15
N ASP A 83 -3.07 -8.57 18.71
CA ASP A 83 -2.32 -8.54 19.99
C ASP A 83 -1.01 -7.75 19.92
N SER A 84 -0.61 -7.31 18.74
CA SER A 84 0.47 -6.33 18.50
C SER A 84 0.56 -6.09 16.98
N PRO A 85 0.24 -4.91 16.46
CA PRO A 85 0.27 -4.67 15.02
C PRO A 85 1.72 -4.57 14.53
N ARG A 86 2.31 -5.71 14.13
CA ARG A 86 3.54 -5.76 13.32
C ARG A 86 3.33 -5.24 11.89
N ILE A 87 2.29 -4.42 11.68
CA ILE A 87 1.84 -3.98 10.36
C ILE A 87 2.39 -2.58 10.03
N VAL A 88 3.06 -1.95 10.99
CA VAL A 88 3.66 -0.62 10.79
C VAL A 88 4.99 -0.79 10.06
N ASN A 89 5.19 -0.06 8.97
CA ASN A 89 6.44 -0.07 8.23
C ASN A 89 7.44 0.93 8.83
N ASP A 90 8.72 0.83 8.47
CA ASP A 90 9.80 1.68 9.01
C ASP A 90 9.49 3.19 8.90
N GLU A 91 8.82 3.65 7.83
CA GLU A 91 8.45 5.06 7.65
C GLU A 91 7.42 5.54 8.68
N VAL A 92 6.46 4.68 9.04
CA VAL A 92 5.44 5.02 10.05
C VAL A 92 6.04 4.91 11.45
N ASP A 93 6.94 3.96 11.68
CA ASP A 93 7.69 3.84 12.96
C ASP A 93 8.54 5.10 13.19
N ASP A 94 9.24 5.60 12.17
CA ASP A 94 9.98 6.86 12.25
C ASP A 94 9.03 8.04 12.53
N LEU A 95 7.89 8.08 11.86
CA LEU A 95 6.90 9.14 12.07
C LEU A 95 6.29 9.11 13.47
N ILE A 96 6.01 7.92 14.03
CA ILE A 96 5.54 7.73 15.40
C ILE A 96 6.58 8.31 16.38
N ASN A 97 7.82 7.89 16.24
CA ASN A 97 8.91 8.33 17.13
C ASN A 97 9.15 9.84 17.02
N GLN A 98 9.14 10.42 15.84
CA GLN A 98 9.26 11.88 15.64
C GLN A 98 8.07 12.64 16.24
N SER A 99 6.85 12.14 16.03
CA SER A 99 5.64 12.80 16.48
C SER A 99 5.49 12.78 18.01
N LEU A 100 5.85 11.65 18.64
CA LEU A 100 5.66 11.41 20.07
C LEU A 100 6.90 11.68 20.93
N ALA A 101 8.04 12.03 20.34
CA ALA A 101 9.33 12.23 21.02
C ALA A 101 9.29 13.18 22.23
N LYS A 102 8.37 14.15 22.23
CA LYS A 102 8.25 15.18 23.29
C LYS A 102 7.26 14.82 24.39
N LEU A 103 6.66 13.63 24.34
CA LEU A 103 5.75 13.18 25.38
C LEU A 103 6.54 12.59 26.55
N GLY A 104 6.22 13.02 27.77
CA GLY A 104 6.83 12.53 28.99
C GLY A 104 6.10 11.33 29.63
N SER A 105 5.06 10.79 28.97
CA SER A 105 4.28 9.64 29.44
C SER A 105 4.82 8.35 28.84
N GLU A 106 4.56 7.22 29.49
CA GLU A 106 4.86 5.88 28.95
C GLU A 106 3.77 5.36 28.03
N HIS A 107 2.57 5.91 28.10
CA HIS A 107 1.42 5.55 27.27
C HIS A 107 0.81 6.81 26.64
N TYR A 108 0.31 6.67 25.41
CA TYR A 108 -0.41 7.73 24.71
C TYR A 108 -1.49 7.13 23.82
N THR A 109 -2.69 7.72 23.87
CA THR A 109 -3.83 7.34 23.02
C THR A 109 -4.13 8.45 22.04
N LEU A 110 -4.17 8.11 20.75
CA LEU A 110 -4.54 9.01 19.66
C LEU A 110 -5.87 8.60 19.06
N ASN A 111 -6.87 9.47 19.22
CA ASN A 111 -8.15 9.31 18.53
C ASN A 111 -8.11 10.05 17.20
N ILE A 112 -8.50 9.37 16.12
CA ILE A 112 -8.48 9.86 14.75
C ILE A 112 -9.90 9.81 14.20
N TYR A 113 -10.36 10.93 13.68
CA TYR A 113 -11.69 11.12 13.13
C TYR A 113 -11.57 11.60 11.69
N PHE A 114 -11.97 10.78 10.73
CA PHE A 114 -11.87 11.11 9.30
C PHE A 114 -10.50 11.69 8.90
N SER A 115 -9.42 11.00 9.27
CA SER A 115 -8.02 11.38 9.05
C SER A 115 -7.48 12.57 9.85
N ARG A 116 -8.28 13.19 10.72
CA ARG A 116 -7.88 14.30 11.60
C ARG A 116 -7.81 13.87 13.06
N CYS A 117 -7.03 14.58 13.87
CA CYS A 117 -6.99 14.44 15.32
C CYS A 117 -7.01 15.81 16.01
N MET A 118 -7.42 15.88 17.28
CA MET A 118 -7.52 17.14 18.02
C MET A 118 -6.18 17.85 18.18
N ALA A 119 -5.09 17.08 18.35
CA ALA A 119 -3.75 17.63 18.53
C ALA A 119 -3.07 17.89 17.18
N LYS A 120 -3.13 19.13 16.68
CA LYS A 120 -2.56 19.54 15.36
C LYS A 120 -1.12 19.03 15.12
N ARG A 121 -0.28 18.96 16.17
CA ARG A 121 1.10 18.44 16.07
C ARG A 121 1.17 16.97 15.60
N HIS A 122 0.11 16.17 15.80
CA HIS A 122 0.02 14.76 15.43
C HIS A 122 -0.80 14.53 14.15
N GLU A 123 -1.23 15.58 13.46
CA GLU A 123 -2.13 15.46 12.29
C GLU A 123 -1.50 14.65 11.14
N ARG A 124 -0.18 14.78 10.94
CA ARG A 124 0.55 13.98 9.96
C ARG A 124 0.56 12.49 10.32
N LEU A 125 0.74 12.18 11.61
CA LEU A 125 0.66 10.81 12.12
C LEU A 125 -0.76 10.27 12.01
N ALA A 126 -1.78 11.06 12.40
CA ALA A 126 -3.18 10.67 12.29
C ALA A 126 -3.57 10.29 10.85
N ARG A 127 -3.12 11.08 9.87
CA ARG A 127 -3.35 10.79 8.45
C ARG A 127 -2.68 9.50 8.01
N ALA A 128 -1.42 9.28 8.37
CA ALA A 128 -0.69 8.06 8.02
C ALA A 128 -1.35 6.81 8.61
N LEU A 129 -1.84 6.89 9.85
CA LEU A 129 -2.54 5.78 10.50
C LEU A 129 -3.92 5.53 9.91
N PHE A 130 -4.68 6.58 9.58
CA PHE A 130 -5.95 6.46 8.87
C PHE A 130 -5.80 5.79 7.50
N ASP A 131 -4.71 6.08 6.81
CA ASP A 131 -4.38 5.47 5.52
C ASP A 131 -4.03 3.98 5.65
N LEU A 132 -3.43 3.57 6.77
CA LEU A 132 -3.12 2.17 7.05
C LEU A 132 -4.33 1.37 7.52
N PHE A 133 -5.18 1.99 8.33
CA PHE A 133 -6.34 1.37 8.97
C PHE A 133 -7.62 2.11 8.55
N PRO A 134 -8.24 1.73 7.44
CA PRO A 134 -9.36 2.48 6.87
C PRO A 134 -10.64 2.32 7.70
N ALA A 135 -10.76 3.15 8.74
CA ALA A 135 -11.95 3.29 9.56
C ALA A 135 -12.26 4.76 9.79
N PRO A 136 -13.52 5.22 9.69
CA PRO A 136 -13.88 6.63 9.88
C PRO A 136 -13.48 7.17 11.25
N LEU A 137 -13.58 6.32 12.27
CA LEU A 137 -13.21 6.61 13.64
C LEU A 137 -12.22 5.54 14.09
N LEU A 138 -11.04 5.96 14.51
CA LEU A 138 -9.94 5.08 14.84
C LEU A 138 -9.30 5.52 16.16
N GLN A 139 -8.96 4.56 17.01
CA GLN A 139 -8.15 4.76 18.20
C GLN A 139 -6.85 3.98 18.06
N VAL A 140 -5.73 4.63 18.37
CA VAL A 140 -4.41 4.01 18.36
C VAL A 140 -3.76 4.25 19.70
N GLU A 141 -3.36 3.17 20.36
CA GLU A 141 -2.64 3.19 21.62
C GLU A 141 -1.15 2.99 21.36
N PHE A 142 -0.36 3.79 22.01
CA PHE A 142 1.11 3.76 21.92
C PHE A 142 1.71 3.51 23.29
N VAL A 143 2.81 2.78 23.28
CA VAL A 143 3.63 2.51 24.46
C VAL A 143 5.08 2.91 24.20
N HIS A 144 5.70 3.57 25.17
CA HIS A 144 7.12 3.90 25.13
C HIS A 144 7.93 2.82 25.84
N ARG A 145 8.70 2.04 25.07
CA ARG A 145 9.56 0.96 25.58
C ARG A 145 10.96 1.05 24.97
N GLU A 146 11.98 0.84 25.77
CA GLU A 146 13.37 0.79 25.30
C GLU A 146 13.80 2.04 24.50
N GLY A 147 13.29 3.22 24.87
CA GLY A 147 13.63 4.49 24.22
C GLY A 147 12.87 4.76 22.91
N ASN A 148 11.93 3.92 22.53
CA ASN A 148 11.12 4.07 21.32
C ASN A 148 9.62 3.97 21.59
N TRP A 149 8.86 4.76 20.85
CA TRP A 149 7.40 4.64 20.79
C TRP A 149 6.99 3.55 19.82
N ARG A 150 6.08 2.68 20.24
CA ARG A 150 5.52 1.60 19.41
C ARG A 150 4.01 1.61 19.51
N VAL A 151 3.33 1.13 18.46
CA VAL A 151 1.89 0.87 18.51
C VAL A 151 1.65 -0.34 19.41
N ASP A 152 0.80 -0.17 20.42
CA ASP A 152 0.37 -1.22 21.34
C ASP A 152 -0.96 -1.84 20.89
N ALA A 153 -1.94 -0.98 20.53
CA ALA A 153 -3.23 -1.43 20.00
C ALA A 153 -3.78 -0.47 18.96
N VAL A 154 -4.60 -0.99 18.05
CA VAL A 154 -5.39 -0.22 17.07
C VAL A 154 -6.81 -0.75 17.09
N ALA A 155 -7.79 0.14 17.23
CA ALA A 155 -9.20 -0.21 17.24
C ALA A 155 -10.01 0.73 16.34
N ALA A 156 -10.95 0.18 15.56
CA ALA A 156 -12.01 0.98 14.97
C ALA A 156 -13.00 1.37 16.08
N LEU A 157 -13.17 2.66 16.32
CA LEU A 157 -14.13 3.16 17.28
C LEU A 157 -15.56 3.11 16.72
N ALA A 158 -16.48 2.66 17.55
CA ALA A 158 -17.90 2.90 17.30
C ALA A 158 -18.29 4.30 17.77
N LEU A 159 -19.34 4.86 17.19
CA LEU A 159 -19.76 6.23 17.54
C LEU A 159 -20.11 6.38 19.03
N GLY A 160 -20.61 5.32 19.67
CA GLY A 160 -20.91 5.30 21.09
C GLY A 160 -19.68 5.28 22.03
N GLU A 161 -18.50 5.03 21.48
CA GLU A 161 -17.21 4.97 22.19
C GLU A 161 -16.44 6.30 22.10
N VAL A 162 -16.94 7.24 21.31
CA VAL A 162 -16.32 8.57 21.18
C VAL A 162 -16.57 9.38 22.45
N PRO A 163 -15.52 9.93 23.07
CA PRO A 163 -15.68 10.79 24.23
C PRO A 163 -16.56 12.01 23.93
N GLU A 164 -17.47 12.38 24.83
CA GLU A 164 -18.39 13.51 24.63
C GLU A 164 -17.68 14.81 24.25
N GLY A 165 -16.54 15.10 24.87
CA GLY A 165 -15.74 16.28 24.54
C GLY A 165 -15.07 16.26 23.15
N HIS A 166 -15.17 15.16 22.40
CA HIS A 166 -14.64 15.04 21.05
C HIS A 166 -15.70 15.15 19.96
N LEU A 167 -17.00 15.13 20.33
CA LEU A 167 -18.09 15.08 19.34
C LEU A 167 -18.09 16.28 18.39
N GLU A 168 -17.89 17.50 18.91
CA GLU A 168 -17.84 18.71 18.08
C GLU A 168 -16.72 18.64 17.05
N PHE A 169 -15.50 18.24 17.50
CA PHE A 169 -14.36 18.07 16.61
C PHE A 169 -14.58 16.94 15.57
N LEU A 170 -15.21 15.84 15.98
CA LEU A 170 -15.57 14.75 15.07
C LEU A 170 -16.48 15.25 13.95
N LEU A 171 -17.54 16.03 14.31
CA LEU A 171 -18.50 16.59 13.36
C LEU A 171 -17.81 17.56 12.40
N GLU A 172 -16.90 18.41 12.89
CA GLU A 172 -16.06 19.28 12.06
C GLU A 172 -15.17 18.47 11.11
N ALA A 173 -14.46 17.47 11.63
CA ALA A 173 -13.57 16.62 10.82
C ALA A 173 -14.31 15.85 9.73
N ALA A 174 -15.50 15.34 10.05
CA ALA A 174 -16.36 14.68 9.08
C ALA A 174 -16.89 15.65 8.02
N SER A 175 -17.35 16.83 8.43
CA SER A 175 -17.79 17.89 7.52
C SER A 175 -16.66 18.25 6.54
N ASP A 176 -15.46 18.50 7.05
CA ASP A 176 -14.30 18.77 6.22
C ASP A 176 -13.97 17.61 5.26
N TYR A 177 -14.06 16.36 5.73
CA TYR A 177 -13.78 15.18 4.92
C TYR A 177 -14.75 15.05 3.75
N PHE A 178 -16.06 15.22 4.02
CA PHE A 178 -17.09 15.14 2.99
C PHE A 178 -17.17 16.39 2.12
N LEU A 179 -16.85 17.58 2.66
CA LEU A 179 -16.83 18.84 1.92
C LEU A 179 -15.52 19.11 1.18
N ARG A 180 -14.45 18.39 1.48
CA ARG A 180 -13.24 18.40 0.65
C ARG A 180 -13.57 17.85 -0.73
N LYS A 181 -14.45 18.54 -1.41
CA LYS A 181 -14.68 18.31 -2.82
C LYS A 181 -13.39 18.67 -3.54
N ARG A 182 -12.80 17.71 -4.20
CA ARG A 182 -12.13 17.99 -5.46
C ARG A 182 -13.03 18.93 -6.26
N ALA A 183 -12.42 19.83 -7.03
CA ALA A 183 -13.16 20.67 -7.95
C ALA A 183 -14.27 19.86 -8.62
N PRO A 184 -15.51 20.38 -8.70
CA PRO A 184 -16.65 19.57 -9.14
C PRO A 184 -16.29 18.92 -10.46
N ARG A 185 -16.15 17.59 -10.43
CA ARG A 185 -15.95 16.82 -11.64
C ARG A 185 -17.21 17.01 -12.48
N ILE A 186 -17.03 17.56 -13.64
CA ILE A 186 -18.05 17.43 -14.68
C ILE A 186 -17.96 15.95 -15.11
N LYS A 187 -18.67 15.07 -14.38
CA LYS A 187 -18.81 13.68 -14.79
C LYS A 187 -19.36 13.69 -16.20
N ARG A 188 -18.65 13.08 -17.12
CA ARG A 188 -19.21 12.85 -18.45
C ARG A 188 -20.40 11.90 -18.26
N GLU A 189 -21.59 12.33 -18.63
CA GLU A 189 -22.84 11.54 -18.50
C GLU A 189 -22.74 10.14 -19.14
N SER A 190 -21.76 9.93 -20.01
CA SER A 190 -21.51 8.66 -20.71
C SER A 190 -20.47 7.74 -20.05
N ALA A 191 -19.75 8.19 -19.01
CA ALA A 191 -18.73 7.38 -18.37
C ALA A 191 -19.34 6.28 -17.50
N ARG A 192 -18.94 5.03 -17.77
CA ARG A 192 -19.40 3.84 -17.02
C ARG A 192 -18.53 3.52 -15.82
N TYR A 193 -17.24 3.88 -15.89
CA TYR A 193 -16.22 3.51 -14.92
C TYR A 193 -15.32 4.71 -14.59
N ASP A 194 -14.78 4.72 -13.38
CA ASP A 194 -13.82 5.72 -12.92
C ASP A 194 -12.41 5.10 -12.89
N LEU A 195 -11.45 5.67 -13.65
CA LEU A 195 -10.06 5.21 -13.73
C LEU A 195 -9.13 6.21 -13.04
N ALA A 196 -8.39 5.75 -12.03
CA ALA A 196 -7.26 6.47 -11.47
C ALA A 196 -5.99 6.14 -12.24
N ILE A 197 -5.20 7.17 -12.63
CA ILE A 197 -3.84 6.99 -13.15
C ILE A 197 -2.85 7.59 -12.15
N LEU A 198 -2.09 6.74 -11.46
CA LEU A 198 -1.08 7.19 -10.50
C LEU A 198 0.18 7.65 -11.23
N VAL A 199 0.59 8.89 -11.00
CA VAL A 199 1.75 9.52 -11.64
C VAL A 199 2.57 10.33 -10.64
N ASN A 200 3.87 10.46 -10.93
CA ASN A 200 4.75 11.38 -10.23
C ASN A 200 5.41 12.35 -11.21
N PRO A 201 4.90 13.59 -11.34
CA PRO A 201 5.48 14.59 -12.25
C PRO A 201 6.93 14.99 -11.92
N LYS A 202 7.40 14.66 -10.70
CA LYS A 202 8.75 14.97 -10.21
C LYS A 202 9.72 13.81 -10.33
N GLU A 203 9.28 12.66 -10.85
CA GLU A 203 10.15 11.51 -11.08
C GLU A 203 11.17 11.83 -12.18
N ALA A 204 12.45 11.54 -11.92
CA ALA A 204 13.52 11.88 -12.85
C ALA A 204 13.44 11.08 -14.16
N GLU A 205 12.97 9.84 -14.09
CA GLU A 205 12.82 8.92 -15.21
C GLU A 205 11.44 8.26 -15.16
N PRO A 206 10.36 9.01 -15.48
CA PRO A 206 9.01 8.48 -15.36
C PRO A 206 8.74 7.41 -16.45
N PRO A 207 8.01 6.34 -16.15
CA PRO A 207 7.64 5.30 -17.13
C PRO A 207 6.81 5.83 -18.30
N SER A 208 6.25 7.02 -18.16
CA SER A 208 5.46 7.68 -19.20
C SER A 208 5.76 9.19 -19.24
N ASN A 209 6.04 9.71 -20.41
CA ASN A 209 6.09 11.15 -20.61
C ASN A 209 4.67 11.75 -20.74
N ALA A 210 4.55 13.06 -20.69
CA ALA A 210 3.27 13.78 -20.73
C ALA A 210 2.43 13.44 -21.98
N GLN A 211 3.06 13.17 -23.11
CA GLN A 211 2.35 12.80 -24.34
C GLN A 211 1.76 11.39 -24.24
N ALA A 212 2.49 10.44 -23.63
CA ALA A 212 1.98 9.09 -23.39
C ALA A 212 0.79 9.12 -22.42
N LEU A 213 0.88 9.91 -21.33
CA LEU A 213 -0.22 10.07 -20.38
C LEU A 213 -1.48 10.61 -21.04
N LYS A 214 -1.38 11.63 -21.90
CA LYS A 214 -2.51 12.15 -22.67
C LYS A 214 -3.12 11.09 -23.61
N ARG A 215 -2.29 10.21 -24.19
CA ARG A 215 -2.79 9.12 -25.03
C ARG A 215 -3.53 8.06 -24.21
N PHE A 216 -3.04 7.72 -23.01
CA PHE A 216 -3.74 6.82 -22.09
C PHE A 216 -5.08 7.41 -21.65
N GLU A 217 -5.09 8.68 -21.25
CA GLU A 217 -6.32 9.40 -20.90
C GLU A 217 -7.34 9.35 -22.05
N LYS A 218 -6.91 9.72 -23.26
CA LYS A 218 -7.79 9.69 -24.45
C LYS A 218 -8.34 8.28 -24.71
N ALA A 219 -7.48 7.26 -24.71
CA ALA A 219 -7.90 5.88 -24.96
C ALA A 219 -8.89 5.38 -23.88
N ALA A 220 -8.68 5.72 -22.62
CA ALA A 220 -9.60 5.37 -21.54
C ALA A 220 -10.95 6.08 -21.71
N VAL A 221 -10.94 7.35 -22.07
CA VAL A 221 -12.16 8.12 -22.36
C VAL A 221 -12.94 7.51 -23.53
N ASP A 222 -12.25 7.15 -24.60
CA ASP A 222 -12.87 6.50 -25.78
C ASP A 222 -13.50 5.13 -25.42
N LEU A 223 -12.99 4.47 -24.36
CA LEU A 223 -13.53 3.22 -23.80
C LEU A 223 -14.63 3.43 -22.74
N GLY A 224 -15.02 4.67 -22.45
CA GLY A 224 -16.10 4.99 -21.52
C GLY A 224 -15.66 5.12 -20.06
N PHE A 225 -14.38 5.40 -19.82
CA PHE A 225 -13.88 5.75 -18.48
C PHE A 225 -13.91 7.27 -18.25
N ASP A 226 -14.20 7.67 -17.02
CA ASP A 226 -13.79 8.97 -16.50
C ASP A 226 -12.41 8.83 -15.86
N VAL A 227 -11.45 9.70 -16.23
CA VAL A 227 -10.03 9.54 -15.89
C VAL A 227 -9.59 10.62 -14.95
N GLU A 228 -8.85 10.22 -13.90
CA GLU A 228 -8.19 11.16 -12.99
C GLU A 228 -6.74 10.76 -12.74
N PHE A 229 -5.86 11.78 -12.75
CA PHE A 229 -4.48 11.62 -12.36
C PHE A 229 -4.34 11.81 -10.86
N LEU A 230 -3.75 10.82 -10.20
CA LEU A 230 -3.45 10.82 -8.78
C LEU A 230 -1.96 11.00 -8.53
N ASP A 231 -1.63 11.59 -7.39
CA ASP A 231 -0.27 11.56 -6.84
C ASP A 231 -0.23 10.80 -5.50
N LYS A 232 0.96 10.70 -4.90
CA LYS A 232 1.15 10.00 -3.62
C LYS A 232 0.30 10.55 -2.46
N GLY A 233 -0.17 11.80 -2.54
CA GLY A 233 -1.01 12.43 -1.54
C GLY A 233 -2.47 11.97 -1.59
N ASP A 234 -2.86 11.37 -2.71
CA ASP A 234 -4.23 10.91 -2.98
C ASP A 234 -4.52 9.48 -2.51
N TYR A 235 -3.64 8.91 -1.68
CA TYR A 235 -3.78 7.53 -1.21
C TYR A 235 -5.14 7.25 -0.58
N GLY A 236 -5.69 8.19 0.19
CA GLY A 236 -7.00 8.10 0.81
C GLY A 236 -8.16 7.94 -0.20
N HIS A 237 -7.98 8.43 -1.41
CA HIS A 237 -9.01 8.48 -2.46
C HIS A 237 -9.01 7.29 -3.42
N VAL A 238 -8.02 6.39 -3.34
CA VAL A 238 -7.90 5.24 -4.26
C VAL A 238 -9.18 4.42 -4.34
N ALA A 239 -9.85 4.20 -3.21
CA ALA A 239 -11.07 3.41 -3.17
C ALA A 239 -12.30 4.09 -3.82
N GLU A 240 -12.18 5.32 -4.34
CA GLU A 240 -13.26 6.01 -5.07
C GLU A 240 -13.35 5.60 -6.53
N PHE A 241 -12.39 4.81 -7.02
CA PHE A 241 -12.27 4.41 -8.42
C PHE A 241 -12.69 2.96 -8.64
N ASP A 242 -12.83 2.59 -9.90
CA ASP A 242 -13.07 1.23 -10.37
C ASP A 242 -11.80 0.51 -10.75
N ALA A 243 -10.82 1.29 -11.21
CA ALA A 243 -9.53 0.79 -11.62
C ALA A 243 -8.41 1.76 -11.25
N LEU A 244 -7.23 1.20 -11.00
CA LEU A 244 -5.98 1.92 -10.78
C LEU A 244 -4.95 1.50 -11.83
N PHE A 245 -4.46 2.48 -12.60
CA PHE A 245 -3.35 2.30 -13.52
C PHE A 245 -2.12 3.03 -13.01
N ILE A 246 -1.07 2.29 -12.64
CA ILE A 246 0.16 2.85 -12.09
C ILE A 246 1.10 3.23 -13.23
N ARG A 247 1.42 4.52 -13.34
CA ARG A 247 2.37 5.09 -14.31
C ARG A 247 3.51 5.84 -13.62
N GLU A 248 3.95 5.27 -12.53
CA GLU A 248 5.10 5.64 -11.73
C GLU A 248 5.95 4.40 -11.50
N THR A 249 7.26 4.56 -11.29
CA THR A 249 8.17 3.44 -11.03
C THR A 249 7.70 2.63 -9.82
N THR A 250 7.53 1.33 -10.00
CA THR A 250 7.03 0.43 -8.97
C THR A 250 8.16 -0.27 -8.22
N ALA A 251 8.08 -0.29 -6.89
CA ALA A 251 8.97 -1.06 -6.04
C ALA A 251 8.22 -1.50 -4.77
N VAL A 252 8.62 -2.63 -4.18
CA VAL A 252 7.93 -3.21 -3.01
C VAL A 252 8.00 -2.31 -1.78
N ASN A 253 9.09 -1.56 -1.61
CA ASN A 253 9.29 -0.60 -0.54
C ASN A 253 8.84 0.83 -0.90
N HIS A 254 8.04 1.00 -1.96
CA HIS A 254 7.59 2.30 -2.46
C HIS A 254 6.08 2.50 -2.24
N HIS A 255 5.62 3.75 -2.27
CA HIS A 255 4.20 4.06 -2.12
C HIS A 255 3.33 3.44 -3.23
N THR A 256 3.85 3.24 -4.43
CA THR A 256 3.14 2.57 -5.54
C THR A 256 2.67 1.17 -5.17
N TYR A 257 3.47 0.40 -4.44
CA TYR A 257 3.06 -0.92 -3.95
C TYR A 257 1.93 -0.82 -2.89
N ARG A 258 1.97 0.20 -2.04
CA ARG A 258 0.88 0.46 -1.08
C ARG A 258 -0.42 0.81 -1.79
N PHE A 259 -0.35 1.67 -2.82
CA PHE A 259 -1.50 2.00 -3.68
C PHE A 259 -2.08 0.74 -4.33
N ALA A 260 -1.22 -0.09 -4.96
CA ALA A 260 -1.64 -1.34 -5.58
C ALA A 260 -2.33 -2.28 -4.59
N ARG A 261 -1.74 -2.46 -3.39
CA ARG A 261 -2.31 -3.31 -2.34
C ARG A 261 -3.67 -2.80 -1.85
N ARG A 262 -3.78 -1.49 -1.62
CA ARG A 262 -5.05 -0.90 -1.20
C ARG A 262 -6.10 -1.05 -2.27
N ALA A 263 -5.80 -0.67 -3.50
CA ALA A 263 -6.74 -0.78 -4.62
C ALA A 263 -7.22 -2.24 -4.81
N ALA A 264 -6.31 -3.22 -4.77
CA ALA A 264 -6.69 -4.63 -4.87
C ALA A 264 -7.56 -5.10 -3.69
N ARG A 265 -7.28 -4.65 -2.48
CA ARG A 265 -8.09 -4.94 -1.29
C ARG A 265 -9.50 -4.35 -1.38
N GLU A 266 -9.62 -3.15 -1.92
CA GLU A 266 -10.91 -2.46 -2.16
C GLU A 266 -11.66 -3.01 -3.39
N GLY A 267 -11.10 -4.04 -4.05
CA GLY A 267 -11.73 -4.72 -5.20
C GLY A 267 -11.57 -3.99 -6.54
N LEU A 268 -10.66 -3.02 -6.65
CA LEU A 268 -10.37 -2.36 -7.91
C LEU A 268 -9.58 -3.28 -8.85
N VAL A 269 -9.75 -3.08 -10.14
CA VAL A 269 -8.80 -3.61 -11.12
C VAL A 269 -7.51 -2.80 -11.07
N VAL A 270 -6.38 -3.47 -10.84
CA VAL A 270 -5.09 -2.79 -10.65
C VAL A 270 -4.07 -3.25 -11.67
N LEU A 271 -3.44 -2.29 -12.32
CA LEU A 271 -2.33 -2.50 -13.26
C LEU A 271 -1.19 -1.51 -12.87
N ASP A 272 -0.02 -1.98 -12.42
CA ASP A 272 0.35 -3.36 -12.08
C ASP A 272 -0.24 -3.79 -10.73
N ASP A 273 -0.74 -5.02 -10.66
CA ASP A 273 -1.28 -5.58 -9.42
C ASP A 273 -0.16 -5.85 -8.39
N PRO A 274 -0.48 -5.88 -7.07
CA PRO A 274 0.55 -5.99 -6.04
C PRO A 274 1.37 -7.29 -6.11
N LEU A 275 0.78 -8.38 -6.60
CA LEU A 275 1.50 -9.65 -6.74
C LEU A 275 2.47 -9.58 -7.92
N SER A 276 2.07 -8.96 -9.01
CA SER A 276 2.92 -8.69 -10.18
C SER A 276 4.09 -7.77 -9.82
N ILE A 277 3.85 -6.69 -9.06
CA ILE A 277 4.91 -5.82 -8.56
C ILE A 277 5.91 -6.63 -7.72
N LEU A 278 5.41 -7.42 -6.74
CA LEU A 278 6.26 -8.24 -5.88
C LEU A 278 7.14 -9.22 -6.66
N ARG A 279 6.57 -9.83 -7.70
CA ARG A 279 7.23 -10.86 -8.52
C ARG A 279 8.15 -10.26 -9.56
N ALA A 280 7.70 -9.25 -10.30
CA ALA A 280 8.42 -8.67 -11.43
C ALA A 280 9.51 -7.69 -10.99
N ALA A 281 9.35 -6.99 -9.86
CA ALA A 281 10.40 -6.12 -9.33
C ALA A 281 11.62 -6.89 -8.81
N ASN A 282 11.51 -8.20 -8.59
CA ASN A 282 12.58 -9.01 -8.05
C ASN A 282 13.16 -9.97 -9.11
N LYS A 283 14.33 -9.64 -9.66
CA LYS A 283 14.97 -10.42 -10.74
C LYS A 283 15.38 -11.83 -10.29
N VAL A 284 15.66 -12.05 -8.99
CA VAL A 284 15.92 -13.41 -8.46
C VAL A 284 14.66 -14.26 -8.55
N PHE A 285 13.52 -13.69 -8.18
CA PHE A 285 12.24 -14.38 -8.33
C PHE A 285 11.96 -14.72 -9.80
N LEU A 286 12.19 -13.74 -10.71
CA LEU A 286 12.01 -13.94 -12.14
C LEU A 286 12.90 -15.06 -12.68
N ALA A 287 14.20 -15.08 -12.34
CA ALA A 287 15.09 -16.13 -12.79
C ALA A 287 14.66 -17.51 -12.28
N GLN A 288 14.22 -17.63 -11.03
CA GLN A 288 13.68 -18.88 -10.50
C GLN A 288 12.43 -19.33 -11.24
N VAL A 289 11.53 -18.41 -11.54
CA VAL A 289 10.31 -18.71 -12.33
C VAL A 289 10.69 -19.14 -13.74
N MET A 290 11.57 -18.41 -14.42
CA MET A 290 12.03 -18.74 -15.78
C MET A 290 12.68 -20.12 -15.83
N THR A 291 13.58 -20.42 -14.88
CA THR A 291 14.22 -21.75 -14.77
C THR A 291 13.18 -22.85 -14.56
N ARG A 292 12.24 -22.64 -13.60
CA ARG A 292 11.19 -23.62 -13.30
C ARG A 292 10.25 -23.86 -14.47
N GLN A 293 9.91 -22.80 -15.21
CA GLN A 293 9.01 -22.88 -16.38
C GLN A 293 9.75 -23.22 -17.67
N ARG A 294 11.07 -23.45 -17.62
CA ARG A 294 11.94 -23.72 -18.78
C ARG A 294 11.85 -22.64 -19.86
N ILE A 295 11.63 -21.38 -19.43
CA ILE A 295 11.67 -20.22 -20.32
C ILE A 295 13.13 -19.92 -20.63
N PRO A 296 13.53 -19.80 -21.90
CA PRO A 296 14.90 -19.45 -22.27
C PRO A 296 15.34 -18.15 -21.60
N GLN A 297 16.42 -18.19 -20.86
CA GLN A 297 17.05 -17.04 -20.23
C GLN A 297 18.56 -17.19 -20.28
N PRO A 298 19.31 -16.09 -20.23
CA PRO A 298 20.75 -16.16 -20.04
C PRO A 298 21.11 -16.92 -18.75
N GLU A 299 22.25 -17.57 -18.74
CA GLU A 299 22.72 -18.27 -17.56
C GLU A 299 22.88 -17.29 -16.40
N THR A 300 22.28 -17.62 -15.27
CA THR A 300 22.07 -16.68 -14.18
C THR A 300 22.40 -17.35 -12.86
N LEU A 301 23.36 -16.80 -12.12
CA LEU A 301 23.80 -17.29 -10.83
C LEU A 301 23.61 -16.20 -9.77
N ILE A 302 23.32 -16.65 -8.55
CA ILE A 302 23.20 -15.79 -7.39
C ILE A 302 24.56 -15.71 -6.71
N VAL A 303 25.14 -14.48 -6.60
CA VAL A 303 26.48 -14.31 -6.03
C VAL A 303 26.42 -13.82 -4.58
N HIS A 304 27.33 -14.32 -3.76
CA HIS A 304 27.67 -13.84 -2.43
C HIS A 304 29.18 -14.00 -2.19
N ARG A 305 29.68 -13.44 -1.05
CA ARG A 305 31.13 -13.47 -0.75
C ARG A 305 31.78 -14.86 -0.83
N GLY A 306 31.03 -15.90 -0.48
CA GLY A 306 31.54 -17.28 -0.40
C GLY A 306 31.53 -18.04 -1.72
N ASN A 307 30.90 -17.54 -2.81
CA ASN A 307 30.83 -18.26 -4.07
C ASN A 307 31.40 -17.51 -5.29
N VAL A 308 32.13 -16.41 -5.07
CA VAL A 308 32.72 -15.61 -6.16
C VAL A 308 33.59 -16.48 -7.10
N SER A 309 34.45 -17.35 -6.55
CA SER A 309 35.31 -18.25 -7.34
C SER A 309 34.52 -19.34 -8.09
N GLN A 310 33.36 -19.75 -7.58
CA GLN A 310 32.45 -20.65 -8.27
C GLN A 310 31.87 -19.97 -9.51
N ILE A 311 31.44 -18.71 -9.38
CA ILE A 311 30.86 -17.92 -10.47
C ILE A 311 31.89 -17.74 -11.60
N ALA A 312 33.13 -17.44 -11.25
CA ALA A 312 34.24 -17.36 -12.23
C ALA A 312 34.42 -18.64 -13.04
N ARG A 313 34.22 -19.82 -12.42
CA ARG A 313 34.31 -21.11 -13.10
C ARG A 313 33.07 -21.44 -13.92
N ASP A 314 31.90 -21.18 -13.39
CA ASP A 314 30.62 -21.64 -13.98
C ASP A 314 30.17 -20.73 -15.13
N LEU A 315 30.33 -19.39 -14.99
CA LEU A 315 29.94 -18.41 -16.00
C LEU A 315 31.10 -17.89 -16.85
N GLY A 316 32.32 -17.83 -16.30
CA GLY A 316 33.48 -17.19 -16.97
C GLY A 316 33.37 -15.66 -17.00
N PHE A 317 34.24 -15.03 -17.83
CA PHE A 317 34.28 -13.57 -18.01
C PHE A 317 34.32 -13.22 -19.51
N PRO A 318 33.79 -12.04 -19.94
CA PRO A 318 33.14 -11.01 -19.09
C PRO A 318 31.76 -11.42 -18.58
N CYS A 319 31.42 -10.98 -17.37
CA CYS A 319 30.07 -11.13 -16.82
C CYS A 319 29.52 -9.79 -16.40
N VAL A 320 28.20 -9.69 -16.22
CA VAL A 320 27.51 -8.47 -15.80
C VAL A 320 26.88 -8.63 -14.43
N LEU A 321 27.31 -7.84 -13.46
CA LEU A 321 26.74 -7.79 -12.11
C LEU A 321 25.55 -6.84 -12.09
N LYS A 322 24.39 -7.26 -11.55
CA LYS A 322 23.20 -6.42 -11.44
C LYS A 322 22.65 -6.39 -10.02
N GLN A 323 22.17 -5.21 -9.63
CA GLN A 323 21.48 -5.03 -8.36
C GLN A 323 20.02 -5.51 -8.48
N PRO A 324 19.50 -6.34 -7.56
CA PRO A 324 18.22 -7.05 -7.69
C PRO A 324 16.99 -6.19 -7.91
N ASP A 325 16.81 -5.16 -7.11
CA ASP A 325 15.64 -4.30 -7.14
C ASP A 325 15.93 -2.99 -7.90
N SER A 326 17.02 -2.94 -8.70
CA SER A 326 17.35 -1.75 -9.47
C SER A 326 16.55 -1.68 -10.77
N GLN A 327 16.29 -0.46 -11.22
CA GLN A 327 15.58 -0.17 -12.46
C GLN A 327 16.43 0.78 -13.33
N PHE A 328 16.11 0.87 -14.63
CA PHE A 328 16.78 1.77 -15.56
C PHE A 328 18.30 1.57 -15.63
N SER A 329 18.75 0.32 -15.63
CA SER A 329 20.17 -0.03 -15.67
C SER A 329 21.02 0.53 -14.52
N LYS A 330 20.42 1.08 -13.48
CA LYS A 330 21.14 1.50 -12.26
C LYS A 330 21.67 0.26 -11.54
N GLY A 331 22.95 0.30 -11.12
CA GLY A 331 23.57 -0.86 -10.45
C GLY A 331 23.86 -2.05 -11.38
N VAL A 332 24.00 -1.80 -12.69
CA VAL A 332 24.46 -2.78 -13.69
C VAL A 332 25.93 -2.50 -13.98
N ILE A 333 26.81 -3.49 -13.75
CA ILE A 333 28.27 -3.36 -13.90
C ILE A 333 28.79 -4.52 -14.73
N LYS A 334 29.50 -4.26 -15.83
CA LYS A 334 30.29 -5.25 -16.57
C LYS A 334 31.52 -5.58 -15.73
N VAL A 335 31.83 -6.84 -15.59
CA VAL A 335 32.94 -7.35 -14.80
C VAL A 335 33.78 -8.25 -15.66
N GLU A 336 35.10 -8.02 -15.74
CA GLU A 336 36.01 -8.68 -16.66
C GLU A 336 36.99 -9.68 -16.00
N SER A 337 36.95 -9.72 -14.65
CA SER A 337 37.82 -10.65 -13.90
C SER A 337 37.24 -10.99 -12.53
N GLU A 338 37.70 -12.12 -11.94
CA GLU A 338 37.30 -12.53 -10.59
C GLU A 338 37.65 -11.48 -9.52
N ALA A 339 38.84 -10.85 -9.65
CA ALA A 339 39.25 -9.79 -8.74
C ALA A 339 38.31 -8.57 -8.80
N GLU A 340 37.87 -8.21 -10.00
CA GLU A 340 36.91 -7.14 -10.20
C GLU A 340 35.53 -7.53 -9.70
N LEU A 341 35.06 -8.76 -9.96
CA LEU A 341 33.81 -9.29 -9.43
C LEU A 341 33.77 -9.18 -7.91
N LYS A 342 34.84 -9.64 -7.23
CA LYS A 342 34.97 -9.55 -5.77
C LYS A 342 34.88 -8.09 -5.28
N ARG A 343 35.66 -7.19 -5.88
CA ARG A 343 35.69 -5.76 -5.54
C ARG A 343 34.32 -5.10 -5.71
N GLN A 344 33.67 -5.31 -6.86
CA GLN A 344 32.36 -4.71 -7.15
C GLN A 344 31.26 -5.29 -6.26
N THR A 345 31.30 -6.59 -6.00
CA THR A 345 30.36 -7.25 -5.07
C THR A 345 30.48 -6.67 -3.66
N GLU A 346 31.71 -6.48 -3.17
CA GLU A 346 31.97 -5.86 -1.88
C GLU A 346 31.54 -4.38 -1.84
N ALA A 347 31.82 -3.62 -2.90
CA ALA A 347 31.40 -2.22 -3.00
C ALA A 347 29.88 -2.08 -2.99
N MET A 348 29.16 -2.92 -3.75
CA MET A 348 27.68 -2.95 -3.73
C MET A 348 27.14 -3.33 -2.35
N ALA A 349 27.72 -4.34 -1.69
CA ALA A 349 27.32 -4.75 -0.35
C ALA A 349 27.49 -3.61 0.69
N ARG A 350 28.57 -2.84 0.58
CA ARG A 350 28.82 -1.67 1.45
C ARG A 350 27.86 -0.52 1.16
N ALA A 351 27.64 -0.19 -0.12
CA ALA A 351 26.73 0.87 -0.55
C ALA A 351 25.29 0.61 -0.09
N LEU A 352 24.86 -0.65 -0.11
CA LEU A 352 23.54 -1.09 0.32
C LEU A 352 23.45 -1.36 1.83
N LYS A 353 24.53 -1.11 2.60
CA LYS A 353 24.61 -1.37 4.06
C LYS A 353 24.18 -2.79 4.43
N VAL A 354 24.48 -3.76 3.58
CA VAL A 354 24.08 -5.16 3.78
C VAL A 354 24.78 -5.74 4.99
N ARG A 355 23.99 -6.17 5.96
CA ARG A 355 24.43 -7.00 7.08
C ARG A 355 23.87 -8.40 6.86
N GLY A 356 24.72 -9.32 6.32
CA GLY A 356 24.33 -10.69 6.05
C GLY A 356 24.49 -11.08 4.58
N LEU A 357 23.48 -11.67 3.97
CA LEU A 357 23.53 -12.28 2.64
C LEU A 357 23.05 -11.33 1.54
N MET A 358 23.68 -11.44 0.37
CA MET A 358 23.39 -10.68 -0.83
C MET A 358 23.30 -11.61 -2.03
N ASN A 359 22.42 -11.32 -2.98
CA ASN A 359 22.07 -12.16 -4.10
C ASN A 359 22.35 -11.47 -5.46
N VAL A 360 22.95 -12.13 -6.47
CA VAL A 360 23.32 -11.54 -7.77
C VAL A 360 22.96 -12.45 -8.95
N GLN A 361 22.48 -11.89 -10.07
CA GLN A 361 22.09 -12.61 -11.30
C GLN A 361 22.90 -12.21 -12.55
N TYR A 362 23.13 -13.15 -13.48
CA TYR A 362 23.94 -12.98 -14.67
C TYR A 362 23.27 -13.46 -15.97
N ALA A 363 23.67 -12.95 -17.12
CA ALA A 363 23.18 -13.31 -18.45
C ALA A 363 24.32 -13.50 -19.47
N VAL A 364 24.22 -14.51 -20.37
CA VAL A 364 25.21 -14.75 -21.45
C VAL A 364 24.53 -14.61 -22.82
N LYS A 365 25.15 -13.89 -23.75
CA LYS A 365 24.79 -13.84 -25.17
C LYS A 365 26.02 -13.78 -26.06
N ASP A 366 26.09 -14.68 -27.04
CA ASP A 366 27.20 -14.75 -28.05
C ASP A 366 28.59 -14.82 -27.43
N GLY A 367 28.76 -15.55 -26.31
CA GLY A 367 30.00 -15.63 -25.55
C GLY A 367 30.29 -14.47 -24.63
N GLU A 368 29.42 -13.46 -24.58
CA GLU A 368 29.45 -12.36 -23.63
C GLU A 368 28.44 -12.59 -22.50
N ILE A 369 28.86 -12.36 -21.26
CA ILE A 369 28.09 -12.60 -20.05
C ILE A 369 27.59 -11.27 -19.48
N PHE A 370 26.29 -11.20 -19.21
CA PHE A 370 25.59 -10.00 -18.69
C PHE A 370 24.92 -10.31 -17.34
N VAL A 371 25.22 -9.55 -16.26
CA VAL A 371 24.50 -9.68 -14.98
C VAL A 371 23.18 -8.94 -15.02
N LEU A 372 22.16 -9.57 -14.46
CA LEU A 372 20.83 -9.00 -14.41
C LEU A 372 20.50 -8.31 -13.08
N GLU A 373 21.02 -8.77 -11.91
CA GLU A 373 20.58 -8.18 -10.61
C GLU A 373 21.29 -8.62 -9.32
N VAL A 374 21.22 -7.80 -8.22
CA VAL A 374 21.72 -8.08 -6.85
C VAL A 374 20.68 -7.70 -5.78
N ASN A 375 20.39 -8.57 -4.79
CA ASN A 375 19.48 -8.36 -3.68
C ASN A 375 20.17 -8.40 -2.30
N PRO A 376 20.02 -7.39 -1.42
CA PRO A 376 20.65 -7.35 -0.09
C PRO A 376 19.74 -7.86 1.04
N ARG A 377 19.19 -9.04 0.92
CA ARG A 377 18.37 -9.65 1.98
C ARG A 377 18.49 -11.17 2.00
N ALA A 378 18.23 -11.76 3.17
CA ALA A 378 18.12 -13.20 3.32
C ALA A 378 16.96 -13.73 2.45
N SER A 379 17.29 -14.48 1.41
CA SER A 379 16.31 -15.24 0.65
C SER A 379 15.74 -16.37 1.53
N ARG A 380 14.51 -16.82 1.26
CA ARG A 380 13.92 -18.01 1.92
C ARG A 380 14.75 -19.28 1.71
N THR A 381 15.67 -19.29 0.74
CA THR A 381 16.64 -20.36 0.47
C THR A 381 17.83 -20.33 1.41
N VAL A 382 18.10 -19.25 2.13
CA VAL A 382 19.23 -19.15 3.06
C VAL A 382 19.18 -20.17 4.19
N PRO A 383 18.04 -20.41 4.89
CA PRO A 383 17.98 -21.46 5.89
C PRO A 383 18.17 -22.87 5.31
N PHE A 384 17.76 -23.09 4.05
CA PHE A 384 17.96 -24.36 3.36
C PHE A 384 19.43 -24.58 3.02
N VAL A 385 20.09 -23.56 2.46
CA VAL A 385 21.53 -23.62 2.11
C VAL A 385 22.39 -23.74 3.36
N ALA A 386 22.12 -22.97 4.40
CA ALA A 386 22.83 -23.06 5.68
C ALA A 386 22.71 -24.45 6.32
N LYS A 387 21.50 -25.05 6.30
CA LYS A 387 21.29 -26.43 6.75
C LYS A 387 21.97 -27.49 5.87
N ALA A 388 21.99 -27.27 4.54
CA ALA A 388 22.58 -28.20 3.58
C ALA A 388 24.12 -28.15 3.57
N THR A 389 24.72 -27.00 3.92
CA THR A 389 26.16 -26.76 3.95
C THR A 389 26.80 -26.85 5.34
N GLY A 390 25.96 -26.98 6.40
CA GLY A 390 26.44 -27.11 7.78
C GLY A 390 27.03 -25.82 8.37
N VAL A 391 26.69 -24.64 7.82
CA VAL A 391 27.15 -23.31 8.29
C VAL A 391 26.01 -22.58 9.00
#